data_a3048b34f959e07ec9c1988150ed0af1
#
_entry.id   a3048b34f959e07ec9c1988150ed0af1
#
_cell.length_a   1.000
_cell.length_b   1.000
_cell.length_c   1.000
_cell.angle_alpha   90.00
_cell.angle_beta   90.00
_cell.angle_gamma   90.00
#
_symmetry.space_group_name_H-M   'P 1'
#
loop_
_entity.id
_entity.type
_entity.pdbx_description
1 polymer ?
#
loop_
_entity_poly.entity_id
_entity_poly.type
_entity_poly.pdbx_seq_one_letter_code
_entity_poly.pdbx_strand_id
1 'polypeptide(L)'
;VLFDLGNVLVRIAPEAFLQKLGLDTPENRRFYQPHVTEIVRQYESGTDDTDEFLSKLDALFNGGRGEASGSPHGREFSPDDLRDAMLAIMQTPIEGMLELVTSLSNNVPLGLLSNTNPLHYEMCMNRYPALNHIHSHFLSYRLKALKPQPEIFSKVTKKMAVAPGEILYVDDLPENVEAGRNAGFNSYLFRGYHEFEQRLRTATLL
;
A
#
# COMPACT_ATOMS: atom_id res chain seq x y z
N VAL A 1 5.48 -11.51 -13.07
CA VAL A 1 4.96 -10.13 -12.99
C VAL A 1 5.01 -9.68 -11.55
N LEU A 2 5.44 -8.46 -11.29
CA LEU A 2 5.56 -7.83 -9.97
C LEU A 2 4.57 -6.66 -9.87
N PHE A 3 3.54 -6.79 -9.06
CA PHE A 3 2.47 -5.80 -8.90
C PHE A 3 2.69 -4.89 -7.70
N ASP A 4 2.31 -3.62 -7.80
CA ASP A 4 1.92 -2.86 -6.62
C ASP A 4 0.54 -3.28 -6.12
N LEU A 5 0.20 -2.95 -4.87
CA LEU A 5 -1.09 -3.23 -4.26
C LEU A 5 -2.07 -2.06 -4.46
N GLY A 6 -1.67 -0.88 -3.97
CA GLY A 6 -2.49 0.32 -3.98
C GLY A 6 -2.72 0.85 -5.39
N ASN A 7 -3.96 1.18 -5.75
CA ASN A 7 -4.39 1.68 -7.06
C ASN A 7 -3.96 0.83 -8.28
N VAL A 8 -3.37 -0.34 -8.05
CA VAL A 8 -3.12 -1.36 -9.08
C VAL A 8 -4.03 -2.57 -8.87
N LEU A 9 -4.05 -3.16 -7.69
CA LEU A 9 -4.91 -4.29 -7.35
C LEU A 9 -6.13 -3.86 -6.53
N VAL A 10 -5.94 -2.95 -5.59
CA VAL A 10 -6.96 -2.44 -4.67
C VAL A 10 -6.93 -0.92 -4.66
N ARG A 11 -8.09 -0.28 -4.76
CA ARG A 11 -8.21 1.18 -4.64
C ARG A 11 -7.81 1.63 -3.25
N ILE A 12 -7.14 2.76 -3.14
CA ILE A 12 -6.85 3.43 -1.88
C ILE A 12 -7.45 4.83 -1.88
N ALA A 13 -7.97 5.25 -0.70
CA ALA A 13 -8.56 6.55 -0.45
C ALA A 13 -8.04 7.11 0.89
N PRO A 14 -6.89 7.78 0.92
CA PRO A 14 -6.29 8.31 2.16
C PRO A 14 -7.23 9.23 2.94
N GLU A 15 -8.12 9.95 2.25
CA GLU A 15 -9.14 10.80 2.86
C GLU A 15 -10.18 10.03 3.69
N ALA A 16 -10.37 8.74 3.43
CA ALA A 16 -11.32 7.90 4.15
C ALA A 16 -10.94 7.75 5.64
N PHE A 17 -9.66 7.94 5.99
CA PHE A 17 -9.21 7.94 7.37
C PHE A 17 -9.94 9.00 8.22
N LEU A 18 -9.85 10.27 7.82
CA LEU A 18 -10.51 11.37 8.53
C LEU A 18 -12.04 11.29 8.41
N GLN A 19 -12.56 10.83 7.26
CA GLN A 19 -14.01 10.59 7.08
C GLN A 19 -14.53 9.59 8.10
N LYS A 20 -13.83 8.48 8.32
CA LYS A 20 -14.21 7.43 9.27
C LYS A 20 -14.26 7.95 10.71
N LEU A 21 -13.38 8.88 11.07
CA LEU A 21 -13.35 9.53 12.37
C LEU A 21 -14.38 10.67 12.51
N GLY A 22 -15.08 11.05 11.43
CA GLY A 22 -15.98 12.19 11.41
C GLY A 22 -15.27 13.55 11.47
N LEU A 23 -14.00 13.59 11.06
CA LEU A 23 -13.13 14.77 11.08
C LEU A 23 -12.83 15.35 9.69
N ASP A 24 -13.65 15.01 8.69
CA ASP A 24 -13.41 15.34 7.29
C ASP A 24 -13.87 16.75 6.91
N THR A 25 -13.35 17.78 7.60
CA THR A 25 -13.51 19.18 7.20
C THR A 25 -12.24 19.70 6.50
N PRO A 26 -12.33 20.75 5.66
CA PRO A 26 -11.15 21.34 5.02
C PRO A 26 -10.07 21.79 6.02
N GLU A 27 -10.49 22.28 7.19
CA GLU A 27 -9.59 22.70 8.26
C GLU A 27 -8.88 21.50 8.88
N ASN A 28 -9.61 20.46 9.25
CA ASN A 28 -9.05 19.24 9.83
C ASN A 28 -8.13 18.52 8.83
N ARG A 29 -8.50 18.43 7.56
CA ARG A 29 -7.63 17.87 6.51
C ARG A 29 -6.30 18.63 6.47
N ARG A 30 -6.33 19.96 6.44
CA ARG A 30 -5.11 20.78 6.39
C ARG A 30 -4.22 20.55 7.61
N PHE A 31 -4.81 20.35 8.78
CA PHE A 31 -4.07 20.13 10.02
C PHE A 31 -3.60 18.69 10.18
N TYR A 32 -4.50 17.69 10.08
CA TYR A 32 -4.19 16.30 10.42
C TYR A 32 -3.51 15.53 9.30
N GLN A 33 -3.87 15.77 8.03
CA GLN A 33 -3.37 14.95 6.92
C GLN A 33 -1.83 14.86 6.83
N PRO A 34 -1.06 15.96 6.99
CA PRO A 34 0.40 15.87 6.97
C PRO A 34 0.96 14.99 8.10
N HIS A 35 0.37 15.10 9.32
CA HIS A 35 0.81 14.32 10.49
C HIS A 35 0.46 12.84 10.33
N VAL A 36 -0.77 12.53 9.90
CA VAL A 36 -1.19 11.16 9.61
C VAL A 36 -0.31 10.54 8.52
N THR A 37 -0.02 11.29 7.44
CA THR A 37 0.85 10.81 6.35
C THR A 37 2.24 10.45 6.88
N GLU A 38 2.83 11.25 7.75
CA GLU A 38 4.15 10.96 8.32
C GLU A 38 4.13 9.74 9.27
N ILE A 39 3.10 9.63 10.12
CA ILE A 39 2.91 8.47 11.01
C ILE A 39 2.73 7.18 10.17
N VAL A 40 1.91 7.22 9.13
CA VAL A 40 1.71 6.09 8.21
C VAL A 40 3.01 5.73 7.50
N ARG A 41 3.79 6.72 7.04
CA ARG A 41 5.08 6.49 6.38
C ARG A 41 6.08 5.78 7.29
N GLN A 42 6.14 6.12 8.57
CA GLN A 42 6.98 5.43 9.57
C GLN A 42 6.53 3.98 9.76
N TYR A 43 5.25 3.73 9.81
CA TYR A 43 4.68 2.39 9.92
C TYR A 43 4.94 1.53 8.65
N GLU A 44 4.78 2.12 7.47
CA GLU A 44 5.07 1.47 6.18
C GLU A 44 6.56 1.23 5.95
N SER A 45 7.44 2.03 6.56
CA SER A 45 8.89 1.79 6.51
C SER A 45 9.36 0.68 7.46
N GLY A 46 8.48 0.21 8.36
CA GLY A 46 8.81 -0.74 9.40
C GLY A 46 9.67 -0.15 10.53
N THR A 47 9.66 1.19 10.67
CA THR A 47 10.27 1.88 11.82
C THR A 47 9.42 1.64 13.07
N ASP A 48 8.10 1.70 12.91
CA ASP A 48 7.12 1.47 13.97
C ASP A 48 6.48 0.08 13.81
N ASP A 49 6.15 -0.55 14.92
CA ASP A 49 5.21 -1.66 14.96
C ASP A 49 3.75 -1.14 15.06
N THR A 50 2.77 -2.05 15.15
CA THR A 50 1.36 -1.68 15.20
C THR A 50 0.99 -0.92 16.48
N ASP A 51 1.59 -1.26 17.60
CA ASP A 51 1.28 -0.63 18.89
C ASP A 51 1.88 0.78 18.95
N GLU A 52 3.10 0.96 18.45
CA GLU A 52 3.76 2.27 18.32
C GLU A 52 2.99 3.17 17.34
N PHE A 53 2.54 2.63 16.21
CA PHE A 53 1.71 3.33 15.24
C PHE A 53 0.40 3.82 15.87
N LEU A 54 -0.35 2.94 16.54
CA LEU A 54 -1.61 3.30 17.21
C LEU A 54 -1.40 4.30 18.34
N SER A 55 -0.30 4.17 19.11
CA SER A 55 0.06 5.14 20.15
C SER A 55 0.34 6.54 19.61
N LYS A 56 0.99 6.66 18.43
CA LYS A 56 1.20 7.94 17.76
C LYS A 56 -0.10 8.58 17.28
N LEU A 57 -1.02 7.76 16.75
CA LEU A 57 -2.36 8.24 16.38
C LEU A 57 -3.16 8.66 17.61
N ASP A 58 -3.12 7.90 18.70
CA ASP A 58 -3.75 8.26 19.97
C ASP A 58 -3.23 9.62 20.47
N ALA A 59 -1.91 9.81 20.48
CA ALA A 59 -1.30 11.08 20.87
C ALA A 59 -1.74 12.23 19.96
N LEU A 60 -1.88 12.01 18.67
CA LEU A 60 -2.30 13.03 17.69
C LEU A 60 -3.78 13.43 17.86
N PHE A 61 -4.67 12.45 18.07
CA PHE A 61 -6.11 12.70 18.07
C PHE A 61 -6.72 12.89 19.46
N ASN A 62 -6.13 12.30 20.49
CA ASN A 62 -6.63 12.36 21.86
C ASN A 62 -5.75 13.24 22.79
N GLY A 63 -4.64 13.80 22.29
CA GLY A 63 -3.78 14.70 23.07
C GLY A 63 -2.75 14.01 23.97
N GLY A 64 -2.51 12.72 23.80
CA GLY A 64 -1.58 11.94 24.62
C GLY A 64 -2.08 11.69 26.05
N ARG A 65 -1.77 10.52 26.60
CA ARG A 65 -2.12 10.17 27.98
C ARG A 65 -1.20 10.93 28.95
N GLY A 66 -1.61 12.10 29.42
CA GLY A 66 -0.82 12.65 30.51
C GLY A 66 -0.86 14.12 30.85
N GLU A 67 -1.83 14.94 30.45
CA GLU A 67 -2.11 16.23 31.14
C GLU A 67 -3.47 16.79 30.67
N ALA A 68 -4.33 17.09 31.63
CA ALA A 68 -5.56 17.84 31.62
C ALA A 68 -6.02 18.39 30.25
N SER A 69 -6.59 17.55 29.41
CA SER A 69 -7.30 18.06 28.23
C SER A 69 -8.19 16.95 27.65
N GLY A 70 -9.46 17.21 27.54
CA GLY A 70 -10.33 16.43 26.65
C GLY A 70 -9.83 16.56 25.21
N SER A 71 -10.10 15.54 24.39
CA SER A 71 -9.85 15.54 22.95
C SER A 71 -10.22 16.91 22.36
N PRO A 72 -9.38 17.51 21.49
CA PRO A 72 -9.68 18.76 20.79
C PRO A 72 -11.02 18.74 20.04
N HIS A 73 -11.59 17.57 19.84
CA HIS A 73 -12.86 17.33 19.13
C HIS A 73 -14.04 17.04 20.07
N GLY A 74 -13.87 17.10 21.42
CA GLY A 74 -14.91 16.77 22.39
C GLY A 74 -15.31 15.28 22.40
N ARG A 75 -14.53 14.40 21.74
CA ARG A 75 -14.69 12.96 21.65
C ARG A 75 -13.32 12.29 21.71
N GLU A 76 -13.19 11.25 22.49
CA GLU A 76 -12.02 10.35 22.46
C GLU A 76 -12.25 9.24 21.43
N PHE A 77 -11.16 8.87 20.74
CA PHE A 77 -11.14 7.73 19.81
C PHE A 77 -10.47 6.55 20.48
N SER A 78 -11.14 5.41 20.49
CA SER A 78 -10.53 4.17 20.96
C SER A 78 -9.45 3.66 20.00
N PRO A 79 -8.54 2.77 20.43
CA PRO A 79 -7.61 2.11 19.51
C PRO A 79 -8.31 1.39 18.34
N ASP A 80 -9.51 0.86 18.55
CA ASP A 80 -10.31 0.23 17.50
C ASP A 80 -10.88 1.25 16.52
N ASP A 81 -11.32 2.44 16.96
CA ASP A 81 -11.73 3.53 16.07
C ASP A 81 -10.56 3.95 15.14
N LEU A 82 -9.35 4.07 15.70
CA LEU A 82 -8.16 4.46 14.94
C LEU A 82 -7.71 3.35 13.97
N ARG A 83 -7.80 2.09 14.39
CA ARG A 83 -7.56 0.92 13.54
C ARG A 83 -8.56 0.86 12.39
N ASP A 84 -9.85 1.01 12.67
CA ASP A 84 -10.91 1.01 11.67
C ASP A 84 -10.76 2.16 10.67
N ALA A 85 -10.33 3.34 11.15
CA ALA A 85 -10.04 4.48 10.28
C ALA A 85 -8.87 4.18 9.34
N MET A 86 -7.82 3.51 9.83
CA MET A 86 -6.71 3.07 8.99
C MET A 86 -7.15 2.06 7.94
N LEU A 87 -7.95 1.06 8.31
CA LEU A 87 -8.47 0.06 7.38
C LEU A 87 -9.42 0.65 6.33
N ALA A 88 -10.12 1.75 6.67
CA ALA A 88 -11.01 2.42 5.74
C ALA A 88 -10.30 3.04 4.52
N ILE A 89 -8.99 3.24 4.58
CA ILE A 89 -8.17 3.68 3.42
C ILE A 89 -8.24 2.66 2.28
N MET A 90 -8.25 1.37 2.60
CA MET A 90 -8.31 0.30 1.60
C MET A 90 -9.76 0.11 1.14
N GLN A 91 -10.00 0.38 -0.13
CA GLN A 91 -11.33 0.35 -0.75
C GLN A 91 -11.62 -1.00 -1.45
N THR A 92 -12.32 -0.94 -2.57
CA THR A 92 -12.65 -2.10 -3.40
C THR A 92 -11.48 -2.47 -4.33
N PRO A 93 -11.41 -3.72 -4.81
CA PRO A 93 -10.48 -4.08 -5.88
C PRO A 93 -10.67 -3.20 -7.14
N ILE A 94 -9.60 -3.02 -7.86
CA ILE A 94 -9.67 -2.50 -9.24
C ILE A 94 -10.38 -3.57 -10.09
N GLU A 95 -11.43 -3.16 -10.78
CA GLU A 95 -12.25 -4.06 -11.60
C GLU A 95 -11.38 -4.85 -12.59
N GLY A 96 -11.58 -6.18 -12.64
CA GLY A 96 -10.86 -7.10 -13.52
C GLY A 96 -9.46 -7.50 -13.04
N MET A 97 -8.85 -6.79 -12.06
CA MET A 97 -7.46 -7.06 -11.68
C MET A 97 -7.30 -8.32 -10.85
N LEU A 98 -8.23 -8.68 -9.99
CA LEU A 98 -8.14 -9.92 -9.20
C LEU A 98 -8.36 -11.17 -10.05
N GLU A 99 -9.26 -11.10 -11.03
CA GLU A 99 -9.47 -12.13 -12.04
C GLU A 99 -8.22 -12.29 -12.91
N LEU A 100 -7.60 -11.18 -13.28
CA LEU A 100 -6.35 -11.16 -14.04
C LEU A 100 -5.20 -11.81 -13.25
N VAL A 101 -5.05 -11.52 -11.95
CA VAL A 101 -4.07 -12.17 -11.08
C VAL A 101 -4.27 -13.68 -11.09
N THR A 102 -5.51 -14.15 -10.93
CA THR A 102 -5.83 -15.58 -10.95
C THR A 102 -5.48 -16.21 -12.30
N SER A 103 -5.80 -15.56 -13.42
CA SER A 103 -5.49 -16.05 -14.77
C SER A 103 -3.99 -16.12 -15.02
N LEU A 104 -3.26 -15.05 -14.70
CA LEU A 104 -1.81 -14.95 -14.89
C LEU A 104 -1.03 -15.96 -14.06
N SER A 105 -1.50 -16.28 -12.85
CA SER A 105 -0.81 -17.22 -11.96
C SER A 105 -0.63 -18.61 -12.53
N ASN A 106 -1.45 -18.98 -13.52
CA ASN A 106 -1.32 -20.26 -14.24
C ASN A 106 -0.16 -20.27 -15.25
N ASN A 107 0.30 -19.09 -15.69
CA ASN A 107 1.24 -18.97 -16.78
C ASN A 107 2.60 -18.43 -16.33
N VAL A 108 2.63 -17.54 -15.34
CA VAL A 108 3.84 -16.85 -14.90
C VAL A 108 3.90 -16.67 -13.38
N PRO A 109 5.10 -16.69 -12.78
CA PRO A 109 5.26 -16.35 -11.37
C PRO A 109 4.80 -14.92 -11.08
N LEU A 110 4.06 -14.74 -9.97
CA LEU A 110 3.56 -13.46 -9.52
C LEU A 110 4.22 -13.02 -8.22
N GLY A 111 4.48 -11.71 -8.11
CA GLY A 111 4.99 -11.06 -6.93
C GLY A 111 4.22 -9.78 -6.61
N LEU A 112 4.30 -9.35 -5.36
CA LEU A 112 3.78 -8.10 -4.83
C LEU A 112 4.94 -7.25 -4.32
N LEU A 113 5.07 -6.01 -4.79
CA LEU A 113 6.01 -5.00 -4.28
C LEU A 113 5.24 -3.76 -3.86
N SER A 114 5.01 -3.58 -2.57
CA SER A 114 4.12 -2.54 -2.07
C SER A 114 4.72 -1.75 -0.91
N ASN A 115 4.55 -0.43 -0.95
CA ASN A 115 4.62 0.40 0.24
C ASN A 115 3.31 0.14 1.00
N THR A 116 3.41 -0.56 2.12
CA THR A 116 2.25 -1.02 2.89
C THR A 116 2.65 -1.29 4.34
N ASN A 117 1.67 -1.62 5.15
CA ASN A 117 1.82 -1.91 6.57
C ASN A 117 1.08 -3.20 6.95
N PRO A 118 1.33 -3.77 8.15
CA PRO A 118 0.68 -5.00 8.58
C PRO A 118 -0.84 -4.98 8.49
N LEU A 119 -1.50 -3.90 8.96
CA LEU A 119 -2.97 -3.81 8.98
C LEU A 119 -3.57 -3.88 7.56
N HIS A 120 -3.06 -3.10 6.62
CA HIS A 120 -3.54 -3.10 5.23
C HIS A 120 -3.26 -4.42 4.53
N TYR A 121 -2.04 -4.95 4.69
CA TYR A 121 -1.65 -6.21 4.07
C TYR A 121 -2.51 -7.37 4.55
N GLU A 122 -2.65 -7.56 5.86
CA GLU A 122 -3.44 -8.64 6.45
C GLU A 122 -4.92 -8.54 6.05
N MET A 123 -5.47 -7.33 6.08
CA MET A 123 -6.85 -7.10 5.66
C MET A 123 -7.05 -7.49 4.19
N CYS A 124 -6.16 -7.08 3.28
CA CYS A 124 -6.25 -7.43 1.86
C CYS A 124 -6.14 -8.93 1.62
N MET A 125 -5.18 -9.60 2.27
CA MET A 125 -4.99 -11.05 2.14
C MET A 125 -6.20 -11.84 2.64
N ASN A 126 -6.82 -11.40 3.74
CA ASN A 126 -8.01 -12.04 4.30
C ASN A 126 -9.28 -11.78 3.45
N ARG A 127 -9.39 -10.57 2.90
CA ARG A 127 -10.60 -10.14 2.17
C ARG A 127 -10.62 -10.59 0.70
N TYR A 128 -9.45 -10.73 0.08
CA TYR A 128 -9.31 -11.00 -1.36
C TYR A 128 -8.52 -12.29 -1.63
N PRO A 129 -9.17 -13.48 -1.63
CA PRO A 129 -8.49 -14.77 -1.80
C PRO A 129 -7.65 -14.89 -3.08
N ALA A 130 -7.99 -14.12 -4.14
CA ALA A 130 -7.20 -14.08 -5.37
C ALA A 130 -5.74 -13.64 -5.14
N LEU A 131 -5.47 -12.83 -4.11
CA LEU A 131 -4.10 -12.43 -3.75
C LEU A 131 -3.23 -13.60 -3.27
N ASN A 132 -3.83 -14.72 -2.84
CA ASN A 132 -3.09 -15.94 -2.48
C ASN A 132 -2.39 -16.61 -3.67
N HIS A 133 -2.74 -16.25 -4.91
CA HIS A 133 -2.00 -16.67 -6.11
C HIS A 133 -0.68 -15.93 -6.30
N ILE A 134 -0.44 -14.87 -5.53
CA ILE A 134 0.84 -14.15 -5.51
C ILE A 134 1.70 -14.77 -4.40
N HIS A 135 2.81 -15.42 -4.77
CA HIS A 135 3.61 -16.19 -3.81
C HIS A 135 4.83 -15.43 -3.27
N SER A 136 5.27 -14.38 -3.96
CA SER A 136 6.42 -13.57 -3.56
C SER A 136 5.97 -12.20 -3.06
N HIS A 137 6.14 -11.92 -1.78
CA HIS A 137 5.67 -10.68 -1.16
C HIS A 137 6.87 -9.83 -0.69
N PHE A 138 7.05 -8.68 -1.33
CA PHE A 138 8.07 -7.68 -1.04
C PHE A 138 7.39 -6.46 -0.41
N LEU A 139 7.21 -6.50 0.90
CA LEU A 139 6.46 -5.50 1.65
C LEU A 139 7.43 -4.52 2.31
N SER A 140 7.21 -3.23 2.14
CA SER A 140 8.12 -2.17 2.60
C SER A 140 8.47 -2.30 4.08
N TYR A 141 7.46 -2.52 4.95
CA TYR A 141 7.68 -2.67 6.39
C TYR A 141 8.54 -3.88 6.77
N ARG A 142 8.51 -4.98 5.99
CA ARG A 142 9.38 -6.16 6.17
C ARG A 142 10.77 -5.94 5.58
N LEU A 143 10.84 -5.20 4.49
CA LEU A 143 12.11 -4.88 3.83
C LEU A 143 12.84 -3.70 4.48
N LYS A 144 12.14 -2.91 5.31
CA LYS A 144 12.66 -1.65 5.88
C LYS A 144 13.23 -0.74 4.79
N ALA A 145 12.47 -0.57 3.73
CA ALA A 145 12.79 0.28 2.58
C ALA A 145 11.50 0.60 1.83
N LEU A 146 11.38 1.81 1.32
CA LEU A 146 10.21 2.33 0.61
C LEU A 146 10.51 2.56 -0.87
N LYS A 147 9.54 2.31 -1.75
CA LYS A 147 9.53 2.88 -3.11
C LYS A 147 9.42 4.41 -3.00
N PRO A 148 10.07 5.19 -3.84
CA PRO A 148 10.93 4.84 -4.97
C PRO A 148 12.43 4.67 -4.63
N GLN A 149 12.81 4.48 -3.38
CA GLN A 149 14.22 4.36 -2.98
C GLN A 149 14.90 3.18 -3.70
N PRO A 150 16.11 3.34 -4.27
CA PRO A 150 16.82 2.27 -5.00
C PRO A 150 17.06 1.01 -4.15
N GLU A 151 17.12 1.18 -2.84
CA GLU A 151 17.38 0.10 -1.89
C GLU A 151 16.29 -0.99 -1.95
N ILE A 152 15.00 -0.63 -2.08
CA ILE A 152 13.92 -1.62 -2.11
C ILE A 152 14.03 -2.49 -3.36
N PHE A 153 14.32 -1.90 -4.53
CA PHE A 153 14.50 -2.63 -5.79
C PHE A 153 15.71 -3.56 -5.74
N SER A 154 16.83 -3.11 -5.14
CA SER A 154 18.02 -3.94 -4.90
C SER A 154 17.70 -5.14 -4.02
N LYS A 155 16.89 -4.96 -2.95
CA LYS A 155 16.44 -6.06 -2.08
C LYS A 155 15.55 -7.05 -2.83
N VAL A 156 14.67 -6.56 -3.72
CA VAL A 156 13.83 -7.39 -4.58
C VAL A 156 14.69 -8.22 -5.53
N THR A 157 15.59 -7.58 -6.29
CA THR A 157 16.47 -8.25 -7.24
C THR A 157 17.29 -9.38 -6.59
N LYS A 158 17.83 -9.15 -5.38
CA LYS A 158 18.58 -10.17 -4.64
C LYS A 158 17.74 -11.38 -4.21
N LYS A 159 16.43 -11.20 -4.05
CA LYS A 159 15.51 -12.27 -3.62
C LYS A 159 14.84 -12.99 -4.78
N MET A 160 14.73 -12.34 -5.94
CA MET A 160 14.17 -12.94 -7.15
C MET A 160 15.29 -13.69 -7.90
N ALA A 161 15.02 -14.94 -8.28
CA ALA A 161 15.98 -15.77 -9.01
C ALA A 161 15.90 -15.56 -10.53
N VAL A 162 15.64 -14.31 -10.98
CA VAL A 162 15.50 -13.93 -12.40
C VAL A 162 16.26 -12.62 -12.68
N ALA A 163 16.64 -12.43 -13.94
CA ALA A 163 17.30 -11.18 -14.33
C ALA A 163 16.34 -9.99 -14.20
N PRO A 164 16.82 -8.79 -13.81
CA PRO A 164 15.96 -7.61 -13.66
C PRO A 164 15.10 -7.32 -14.90
N GLY A 165 15.63 -7.46 -16.11
CA GLY A 165 14.91 -7.24 -17.37
C GLY A 165 13.78 -8.25 -17.65
N GLU A 166 13.73 -9.37 -16.93
CA GLU A 166 12.63 -10.36 -17.00
C GLU A 166 11.47 -10.01 -16.06
N ILE A 167 11.63 -9.00 -15.19
CA ILE A 167 10.60 -8.58 -14.24
C ILE A 167 9.72 -7.53 -14.92
N LEU A 168 8.47 -7.86 -15.20
CA LEU A 168 7.45 -6.87 -15.52
C LEU A 168 6.93 -6.27 -14.21
N TYR A 169 7.34 -5.05 -13.90
CA TYR A 169 6.91 -4.31 -12.72
C TYR A 169 5.78 -3.34 -13.08
N VAL A 170 4.71 -3.36 -12.30
CA VAL A 170 3.46 -2.61 -12.55
C VAL A 170 3.14 -1.75 -11.35
N ASP A 171 3.07 -0.41 -11.54
CA ASP A 171 2.83 0.56 -10.48
C ASP A 171 2.07 1.78 -11.05
N ASP A 172 1.25 2.44 -10.25
CA ASP A 172 0.44 3.60 -10.65
C ASP A 172 1.19 4.94 -10.52
N LEU A 173 2.32 4.97 -9.78
CA LEU A 173 3.10 6.17 -9.55
C LEU A 173 4.28 6.28 -10.54
N PRO A 174 4.37 7.38 -11.30
CA PRO A 174 5.46 7.58 -12.26
C PRO A 174 6.86 7.47 -11.65
N GLU A 175 7.06 8.00 -10.44
CA GLU A 175 8.34 7.93 -9.71
C GLU A 175 8.76 6.51 -9.35
N ASN A 176 7.82 5.64 -9.00
CA ASN A 176 8.09 4.23 -8.72
C ASN A 176 8.44 3.47 -10.00
N VAL A 177 7.71 3.74 -11.08
CA VAL A 177 7.99 3.16 -12.40
C VAL A 177 9.37 3.54 -12.90
N GLU A 178 9.76 4.81 -12.74
CA GLU A 178 11.09 5.29 -13.14
C GLU A 178 12.20 4.66 -12.28
N ALA A 179 11.98 4.56 -10.97
CA ALA A 179 12.92 3.88 -10.07
C ALA A 179 13.08 2.38 -10.42
N GLY A 180 11.98 1.73 -10.81
CA GLY A 180 12.02 0.35 -11.31
C GLY A 180 12.83 0.22 -12.61
N ARG A 181 12.68 1.15 -13.56
CA ARG A 181 13.51 1.20 -14.79
C ARG A 181 14.98 1.38 -14.48
N ASN A 182 15.28 2.29 -13.56
CA ASN A 182 16.67 2.53 -13.12
C ASN A 182 17.29 1.29 -12.43
N ALA A 183 16.46 0.44 -11.83
CA ALA A 183 16.87 -0.86 -11.30
C ALA A 183 16.96 -1.97 -12.37
N GLY A 184 16.65 -1.66 -13.63
CA GLY A 184 16.70 -2.58 -14.77
C GLY A 184 15.42 -3.38 -14.98
N PHE A 185 14.32 -3.08 -14.30
CA PHE A 185 13.03 -3.75 -14.49
C PHE A 185 12.32 -3.27 -15.76
N ASN A 186 11.55 -4.14 -16.39
CA ASN A 186 10.60 -3.77 -17.43
C ASN A 186 9.37 -3.15 -16.76
N SER A 187 9.42 -1.84 -16.49
CA SER A 187 8.40 -1.17 -15.67
C SER A 187 7.29 -0.56 -16.50
N TYR A 188 6.05 -0.80 -16.08
CA TYR A 188 4.83 -0.33 -16.72
C TYR A 188 4.05 0.59 -15.77
N LEU A 189 3.68 1.77 -16.28
CA LEU A 189 2.82 2.72 -15.56
C LEU A 189 1.36 2.30 -15.74
N PHE A 190 0.75 1.84 -14.65
CA PHE A 190 -0.64 1.39 -14.66
C PHE A 190 -1.60 2.57 -14.81
N ARG A 191 -2.51 2.46 -15.78
CA ARG A 191 -3.54 3.45 -16.08
C ARG A 191 -4.96 2.88 -16.03
N GLY A 192 -5.07 1.57 -15.76
CA GLY A 192 -6.32 0.84 -15.66
C GLY A 192 -6.25 -0.53 -16.31
N TYR A 193 -7.25 -1.34 -15.97
CA TYR A 193 -7.31 -2.76 -16.35
C TYR A 193 -7.24 -2.98 -17.88
N HIS A 194 -8.08 -2.30 -18.65
CA HIS A 194 -8.20 -2.56 -20.10
C HIS A 194 -6.90 -2.33 -20.88
N GLU A 195 -6.20 -1.24 -20.56
CA GLU A 195 -4.93 -0.92 -21.22
C GLU A 195 -3.85 -1.95 -20.81
N PHE A 196 -3.82 -2.32 -19.54
CA PHE A 196 -2.87 -3.31 -19.04
C PHE A 196 -3.14 -4.71 -19.59
N GLU A 197 -4.39 -5.16 -19.63
CA GLU A 197 -4.79 -6.43 -20.23
C GLU A 197 -4.35 -6.50 -21.72
N GLN A 198 -4.60 -5.45 -22.48
CA GLN A 198 -4.19 -5.38 -23.89
C GLN A 198 -2.65 -5.47 -24.04
N ARG A 199 -1.91 -4.84 -23.16
CA ARG A 199 -0.45 -4.95 -23.09
C ARG A 199 0.01 -6.38 -22.85
N LEU A 200 -0.62 -7.10 -21.92
CA LEU A 200 -0.29 -8.48 -21.60
C LEU A 200 -0.60 -9.44 -22.76
N ARG A 201 -1.72 -9.26 -23.45
CA ARG A 201 -2.07 -10.03 -24.68
C ARG A 201 -1.03 -9.81 -25.77
N THR A 202 -0.60 -8.59 -25.99
CA THR A 202 0.46 -8.27 -26.96
C THR A 202 1.80 -8.91 -26.60
N ALA A 203 2.08 -9.08 -25.31
CA ALA A 203 3.28 -9.74 -24.79
C ALA A 203 3.15 -11.27 -24.68
N THR A 204 2.02 -11.84 -25.10
CA THR A 204 1.71 -13.28 -25.06
C THR A 204 1.79 -13.85 -23.63
N LEU A 205 1.39 -13.07 -22.64
CA LEU A 205 1.32 -13.46 -21.23
C LEU A 205 -0.10 -13.90 -20.81
N LEU A 206 -1.10 -13.61 -21.66
CA LEU A 206 -2.51 -13.99 -21.54
C LEU A 206 -2.97 -14.78 -22.76
#